data_e1826be899890db4f1416ae9abe444a3
#
_entry.id   e1826be899890db4f1416ae9abe444a3
#
_cell.length_a   1.000
_cell.length_b   1.000
_cell.length_c   1.000
_cell.angle_alpha   90.00
_cell.angle_beta   90.00
_cell.angle_gamma   90.00
#
_symmetry.space_group_name_H-M   'P 1'
#
loop_
_entity.id
_entity.type
_entity.pdbx_description
1 polymer ?
#
loop_
_entity_poly.entity_id
_entity_poly.type
_entity_poly.pdbx_seq_one_letter_code
_entity_poly.pdbx_strand_id
1 'polypeptide(L)'
;NTEIKKLTDIGEDFIEELLLTQKDSRYSFPILAMLYPDMDYKNNNFHQDHLHPASTYDQLKQEHKEKLGWTVYNSILNLQMLDSNENMSKNAKPLDAWITEQTKSKDKDRFIESHLIPKVNYSLENFDNFIVERKKILVEKLKNILN
;
A
#
# COMPACT_ATOMS: atom_id res chain seq x y z
N ASN A 1 3.81 -25.37 19.95
CA ASN A 1 4.71 -25.25 21.09
C ASN A 1 5.18 -23.80 21.25
N THR A 2 5.76 -23.49 22.40
CA THR A 2 6.13 -22.10 22.77
C THR A 2 7.18 -21.50 21.81
N GLU A 3 8.12 -22.30 21.33
CA GLU A 3 9.15 -21.83 20.42
C GLU A 3 8.59 -21.48 19.04
N ILE A 4 7.67 -22.30 18.53
CA ILE A 4 7.01 -22.03 17.24
C ILE A 4 6.18 -20.75 17.34
N LYS A 5 5.45 -20.57 18.44
CA LYS A 5 4.66 -19.36 18.67
C LYS A 5 5.56 -18.13 18.74
N LYS A 6 6.70 -18.23 19.44
CA LYS A 6 7.66 -17.14 19.58
C LYS A 6 8.28 -16.77 18.21
N LEU A 7 8.62 -17.77 17.40
CA LEU A 7 9.14 -17.54 16.06
C LEU A 7 8.11 -16.88 15.15
N THR A 8 6.84 -17.26 15.27
CA THR A 8 5.74 -16.65 14.53
C THR A 8 5.58 -15.17 14.91
N ASP A 9 5.63 -14.87 16.22
CA ASP A 9 5.53 -13.50 16.72
C ASP A 9 6.68 -12.63 16.18
N ILE A 10 7.92 -13.13 16.19
CA ILE A 10 9.09 -12.47 15.62
C ILE A 10 8.89 -12.24 14.12
N GLY A 11 8.31 -13.25 13.42
CA GLY A 11 8.01 -13.13 11.99
C GLY A 11 7.02 -12.02 11.68
N GLU A 12 5.99 -11.84 12.53
CA GLU A 12 5.04 -10.74 12.37
C GLU A 12 5.68 -9.39 12.61
N ASP A 13 6.49 -9.24 13.65
CA ASP A 13 7.21 -8.01 13.94
C ASP A 13 8.15 -7.64 12.79
N PHE A 14 8.83 -8.61 12.22
CA PHE A 14 9.69 -8.40 11.05
C PHE A 14 8.88 -7.92 9.84
N ILE A 15 7.72 -8.52 9.58
CA ILE A 15 6.84 -8.12 8.48
C ILE A 15 6.34 -6.69 8.69
N GLU A 16 5.96 -6.34 9.92
CA GLU A 16 5.52 -4.98 10.23
C GLU A 16 6.63 -3.96 9.98
N GLU A 17 7.88 -4.31 10.31
CA GLU A 17 9.02 -3.44 10.00
C GLU A 17 9.24 -3.28 8.49
N LEU A 18 9.11 -4.38 7.73
CA LEU A 18 9.20 -4.31 6.26
C LEU A 18 8.19 -3.34 5.68
N LEU A 19 6.98 -3.32 6.24
CA LEU A 19 5.91 -2.45 5.75
C LEU A 19 6.15 -0.97 6.02
N LEU A 20 7.08 -0.62 6.90
CA LEU A 20 7.51 0.76 7.13
C LEU A 20 8.66 1.19 6.21
N THR A 21 9.08 0.33 5.29
CA THR A 21 10.10 0.67 4.29
C THR A 21 9.61 1.87 3.48
N GLN A 22 10.49 2.86 3.33
CA GLN A 22 10.17 4.13 2.70
C GLN A 22 10.24 4.06 1.18
N LYS A 23 9.40 4.84 0.51
CA LYS A 23 9.40 4.97 -0.95
C LYS A 23 10.81 5.30 -1.46
N ASP A 24 11.18 4.65 -2.56
CA ASP A 24 12.46 4.85 -3.24
C ASP A 24 13.71 4.45 -2.43
N SER A 25 13.54 3.74 -1.31
CA SER A 25 14.67 3.11 -0.65
C SER A 25 15.12 1.89 -1.47
N ARG A 26 16.35 1.39 -1.18
CA ARG A 26 16.88 0.23 -1.91
C ARG A 26 16.02 -1.04 -1.77
N TYR A 27 15.16 -1.09 -0.76
CA TYR A 27 14.35 -2.28 -0.47
C TYR A 27 12.88 -2.13 -0.88
N SER A 28 12.41 -0.93 -1.18
CA SER A 28 10.98 -0.71 -1.45
C SER A 28 10.53 -1.41 -2.74
N PHE A 29 11.30 -1.31 -3.82
CA PHE A 29 10.94 -1.97 -5.08
C PHE A 29 10.86 -3.49 -4.93
N PRO A 30 11.87 -4.19 -4.35
CA PRO A 30 11.77 -5.63 -4.14
C PRO A 30 10.55 -6.06 -3.31
N ILE A 31 10.22 -5.33 -2.25
CA ILE A 31 9.06 -5.64 -1.42
C ILE A 31 7.77 -5.47 -2.21
N LEU A 32 7.64 -4.37 -2.94
CA LEU A 32 6.46 -4.12 -3.78
C LEU A 32 6.36 -5.16 -4.90
N ALA A 33 7.48 -5.58 -5.49
CA ALA A 33 7.45 -6.61 -6.53
C ALA A 33 6.96 -7.96 -5.97
N MET A 34 7.29 -8.30 -4.73
CA MET A 34 6.74 -9.49 -4.07
C MET A 34 5.23 -9.37 -3.83
N LEU A 35 4.76 -8.18 -3.49
CA LEU A 35 3.34 -7.94 -3.25
C LEU A 35 2.51 -7.88 -4.54
N TYR A 36 3.13 -7.50 -5.66
CA TYR A 36 2.49 -7.38 -6.97
C TYR A 36 3.21 -8.27 -7.99
N PRO A 37 3.16 -9.61 -7.84
CA PRO A 37 3.98 -10.52 -8.65
C PRO A 37 3.49 -10.71 -10.09
N ASP A 38 2.25 -10.35 -10.39
CA ASP A 38 1.62 -10.63 -11.68
C ASP A 38 1.90 -9.55 -12.74
N MET A 39 2.77 -8.58 -12.45
CA MET A 39 3.14 -7.53 -13.38
C MET A 39 4.32 -7.91 -14.24
N ASP A 40 4.36 -7.43 -15.47
CA ASP A 40 5.44 -7.69 -16.42
C ASP A 40 6.62 -6.75 -16.18
N TYR A 41 7.40 -7.05 -15.15
CA TYR A 41 8.56 -6.25 -14.75
C TYR A 41 9.71 -6.25 -15.77
N LYS A 42 9.69 -7.20 -16.69
CA LYS A 42 10.75 -7.36 -17.68
C LYS A 42 10.63 -6.37 -18.83
N ASN A 43 9.40 -6.07 -19.23
CA ASN A 43 9.14 -5.30 -20.46
C ASN A 43 8.57 -3.90 -20.22
N ASN A 44 8.30 -3.53 -18.98
CA ASN A 44 7.68 -2.25 -18.63
C ASN A 44 8.44 -1.52 -17.54
N ASN A 45 8.29 -0.20 -17.53
CA ASN A 45 8.76 0.62 -16.41
C ASN A 45 7.66 0.68 -15.34
N PHE A 46 8.07 0.62 -14.09
CA PHE A 46 7.17 0.60 -12.95
C PHE A 46 7.48 1.73 -11.99
N HIS A 47 6.44 2.22 -11.33
CA HIS A 47 6.51 3.35 -10.42
C HIS A 47 5.90 2.99 -9.08
N GLN A 48 6.59 3.41 -8.01
CA GLN A 48 6.08 3.33 -6.65
C GLN A 48 5.15 4.52 -6.44
N ASP A 49 3.86 4.24 -6.28
CA ASP A 49 2.84 5.28 -6.21
C ASP A 49 2.23 5.35 -4.82
N HIS A 50 2.06 6.56 -4.29
CA HIS A 50 1.30 6.77 -3.07
C HIS A 50 -0.20 6.62 -3.36
N LEU A 51 -0.87 5.69 -2.69
CA LEU A 51 -2.32 5.53 -2.82
C LEU A 51 -3.05 6.82 -2.43
N HIS A 52 -2.84 7.30 -1.21
CA HIS A 52 -3.17 8.68 -0.85
C HIS A 52 -2.00 9.55 -1.26
N PRO A 53 -2.16 10.45 -2.24
CA PRO A 53 -1.02 11.16 -2.83
C PRO A 53 -0.17 11.95 -1.84
N ALA A 54 1.14 11.99 -2.08
CA ALA A 54 2.08 12.76 -1.25
C ALA A 54 1.65 14.23 -1.13
N SER A 55 1.10 14.79 -2.20
CA SER A 55 0.65 16.18 -2.24
C SER A 55 -0.49 16.47 -1.26
N THR A 56 -1.22 15.45 -0.79
CA THR A 56 -2.32 15.62 0.14
C THR A 56 -1.90 15.46 1.61
N TYR A 57 -0.64 15.13 1.88
CA TYR A 57 -0.18 14.93 3.26
C TYR A 57 -0.43 16.15 4.14
N ASP A 58 -0.17 17.34 3.61
CA ASP A 58 -0.36 18.58 4.38
C ASP A 58 -1.82 18.86 4.74
N GLN A 59 -2.76 18.21 4.05
CA GLN A 59 -4.19 18.35 4.30
C GLN A 59 -4.68 17.39 5.40
N LEU A 60 -3.85 16.45 5.85
CA LEU A 60 -4.20 15.60 6.97
C LEU A 60 -4.42 16.42 8.23
N LYS A 61 -5.42 16.05 9.00
CA LYS A 61 -5.63 16.66 10.32
C LYS A 61 -4.43 16.39 11.21
N GLN A 62 -4.13 17.35 12.09
CA GLN A 62 -2.98 17.26 12.96
C GLN A 62 -2.98 16.00 13.83
N GLU A 63 -4.15 15.55 14.28
CA GLU A 63 -4.28 14.31 15.06
C GLU A 63 -3.81 13.08 14.29
N HIS A 64 -4.04 13.02 12.98
CA HIS A 64 -3.57 11.93 12.14
C HIS A 64 -2.05 12.00 11.93
N LYS A 65 -1.53 13.21 11.74
CA LYS A 65 -0.08 13.44 11.59
C LYS A 65 0.69 13.04 12.83
N GLU A 66 0.15 13.34 14.01
CA GLU A 66 0.76 12.97 15.28
C GLU A 66 0.77 11.46 15.50
N LYS A 67 -0.28 10.79 15.08
CA LYS A 67 -0.46 9.36 15.27
C LYS A 67 0.32 8.52 14.26
N LEU A 68 0.26 8.87 12.98
CA LEU A 68 0.86 8.07 11.92
C LEU A 68 2.06 8.75 11.25
N GLY A 69 1.98 10.06 10.99
CA GLY A 69 3.07 10.85 10.45
C GLY A 69 3.54 10.49 9.04
N TRP A 70 4.55 11.22 8.58
CA TRP A 70 5.12 11.02 7.24
C TRP A 70 5.75 9.64 7.07
N THR A 71 6.34 9.08 8.13
CA THR A 71 6.98 7.77 8.06
C THR A 71 5.99 6.69 7.60
N VAL A 72 4.75 6.74 8.09
CA VAL A 72 3.70 5.81 7.64
C VAL A 72 3.19 6.21 6.27
N TYR A 73 2.94 7.48 6.04
CA TYR A 73 2.40 8.01 4.78
C TYR A 73 3.29 7.67 3.58
N ASN A 74 4.60 7.67 3.77
CA ASN A 74 5.60 7.41 2.73
C ASN A 74 6.09 5.95 2.72
N SER A 75 5.43 5.07 3.48
CA SER A 75 5.85 3.66 3.58
C SER A 75 5.05 2.75 2.63
N ILE A 76 5.48 1.49 2.55
CA ILE A 76 4.77 0.44 1.81
C ILE A 76 3.27 0.41 2.16
N LEU A 77 2.91 0.75 3.40
CA LEU A 77 1.51 0.79 3.85
C LEU A 77 0.63 1.70 2.97
N ASN A 78 1.21 2.71 2.36
CA ASN A 78 0.49 3.64 1.47
C ASN A 78 1.04 3.62 0.04
N LEU A 79 1.81 2.60 -0.32
CA LEU A 79 2.40 2.49 -1.66
C LEU A 79 1.79 1.33 -2.45
N GLN A 80 1.76 1.49 -3.76
CA GLN A 80 1.44 0.44 -4.70
C GLN A 80 2.41 0.47 -5.87
N MET A 81 2.42 -0.58 -6.68
CA MET A 81 3.20 -0.62 -7.90
C MET A 81 2.28 -0.36 -9.09
N LEU A 82 2.60 0.63 -9.90
CA LEU A 82 1.87 0.94 -11.13
C LEU A 82 2.82 0.89 -12.31
N ASP A 83 2.33 0.47 -13.48
CA ASP A 83 3.08 0.66 -14.72
C ASP A 83 3.03 2.14 -15.14
N SER A 84 3.81 2.51 -16.15
CA SER A 84 3.91 3.90 -16.60
C SER A 84 2.57 4.50 -17.03
N ASN A 85 1.73 3.71 -17.70
CA ASN A 85 0.43 4.18 -18.18
C ASN A 85 -0.54 4.41 -17.01
N GLU A 86 -0.59 3.48 -16.07
CA GLU A 86 -1.41 3.62 -14.87
C GLU A 86 -0.96 4.80 -14.02
N ASN A 87 0.36 4.98 -13.89
CA ASN A 87 0.94 6.07 -13.11
C ASN A 87 0.60 7.43 -13.72
N MET A 88 0.69 7.55 -15.04
CA MET A 88 0.31 8.78 -15.74
C MET A 88 -1.19 9.08 -15.61
N SER A 89 -2.01 8.05 -15.70
CA SER A 89 -3.46 8.18 -15.54
C SER A 89 -3.86 8.61 -14.15
N LYS A 90 -3.22 8.03 -13.12
CA LYS A 90 -3.50 8.39 -11.73
C LYS A 90 -2.98 9.78 -11.38
N ASN A 91 -1.72 10.05 -11.74
CA ASN A 91 -1.07 11.30 -11.38
C ASN A 91 -1.26 11.60 -9.88
N ALA A 92 -1.61 12.81 -9.50
CA ALA A 92 -1.84 13.22 -8.11
C ALA A 92 -3.32 13.22 -7.72
N LYS A 93 -4.14 12.40 -8.36
CA LYS A 93 -5.57 12.31 -8.04
C LYS A 93 -5.79 11.77 -6.63
N PRO A 94 -6.70 12.35 -5.86
CA PRO A 94 -7.10 11.76 -4.58
C PRO A 94 -7.54 10.31 -4.78
N LEU A 95 -7.29 9.47 -3.78
CA LEU A 95 -7.56 8.04 -3.88
C LEU A 95 -9.02 7.73 -4.24
N ASP A 96 -9.98 8.40 -3.59
CA ASP A 96 -11.40 8.21 -3.85
C ASP A 96 -11.77 8.55 -5.29
N ALA A 97 -11.25 9.66 -5.81
CA ALA A 97 -11.51 10.09 -7.19
C ALA A 97 -10.91 9.10 -8.19
N TRP A 98 -9.69 8.62 -7.94
CA TRP A 98 -9.03 7.66 -8.83
C TRP A 98 -9.78 6.33 -8.88
N ILE A 99 -10.18 5.79 -7.72
CA ILE A 99 -10.94 4.53 -7.65
C ILE A 99 -12.28 4.69 -8.39
N THR A 100 -12.98 5.79 -8.16
CA THR A 100 -14.26 6.07 -8.82
C THR A 100 -14.09 6.10 -10.34
N GLU A 101 -13.07 6.79 -10.83
CA GLU A 101 -12.78 6.89 -12.26
C GLU A 101 -12.46 5.52 -12.86
N GLN A 102 -11.56 4.76 -12.22
CA GLN A 102 -11.11 3.46 -12.72
C GLN A 102 -12.24 2.42 -12.73
N THR A 103 -13.14 2.50 -11.78
CA THR A 103 -14.22 1.51 -11.64
C THR A 103 -15.49 1.84 -12.41
N LYS A 104 -15.47 2.88 -13.23
CA LYS A 104 -16.55 3.15 -14.20
C LYS A 104 -16.61 2.09 -15.30
N SER A 105 -15.45 1.57 -15.71
CA SER A 105 -15.32 0.61 -16.80
C SER A 105 -14.73 -0.74 -16.37
N LYS A 106 -14.50 -0.94 -15.09
CA LYS A 106 -13.89 -2.16 -14.54
C LYS A 106 -14.71 -2.66 -13.37
N ASP A 107 -14.65 -3.97 -13.12
CA ASP A 107 -15.24 -4.55 -11.92
C ASP A 107 -14.54 -3.98 -10.69
N LYS A 108 -15.33 -3.35 -9.81
CA LYS A 108 -14.78 -2.65 -8.65
C LYS A 108 -14.05 -3.58 -7.68
N ASP A 109 -14.66 -4.70 -7.33
CA ASP A 109 -14.06 -5.63 -6.37
C ASP A 109 -12.76 -6.21 -6.90
N ARG A 110 -12.74 -6.59 -8.18
CA ARG A 110 -11.54 -7.12 -8.83
C ARG A 110 -10.42 -6.08 -8.90
N PHE A 111 -10.76 -4.83 -9.23
CA PHE A 111 -9.80 -3.72 -9.26
C PHE A 111 -9.18 -3.48 -7.88
N ILE A 112 -10.02 -3.40 -6.85
CA ILE A 112 -9.58 -3.17 -5.48
C ILE A 112 -8.67 -4.31 -5.00
N GLU A 113 -9.08 -5.56 -5.24
CA GLU A 113 -8.30 -6.73 -4.84
C GLU A 113 -6.94 -6.78 -5.55
N SER A 114 -6.90 -6.49 -6.85
CA SER A 114 -5.66 -6.53 -7.62
C SER A 114 -4.65 -5.47 -7.17
N HIS A 115 -5.12 -4.36 -6.63
CA HIS A 115 -4.26 -3.29 -6.11
C HIS A 115 -3.99 -3.41 -4.60
N LEU A 116 -4.49 -4.48 -3.97
CA LEU A 116 -4.35 -4.70 -2.52
C LEU A 116 -4.90 -3.53 -1.71
N ILE A 117 -6.04 -3.02 -2.14
CA ILE A 117 -6.73 -1.90 -1.50
C ILE A 117 -7.84 -2.45 -0.59
N PRO A 118 -7.94 -1.98 0.66
CA PRO A 118 -9.02 -2.44 1.53
C PRO A 118 -10.37 -1.86 1.12
N LYS A 119 -11.46 -2.54 1.47
CA LYS A 119 -12.81 -2.07 1.21
C LYS A 119 -13.25 -1.17 2.37
N VAL A 120 -12.91 0.10 2.27
CA VAL A 120 -13.19 1.12 3.30
C VAL A 120 -13.58 2.43 2.63
N ASN A 121 -13.82 3.45 3.41
CA ASN A 121 -13.99 4.81 2.91
C ASN A 121 -12.61 5.33 2.46
N TYR A 122 -12.52 5.82 1.22
CA TYR A 122 -11.25 6.25 0.61
C TYR A 122 -10.98 7.75 0.73
N SER A 123 -11.76 8.47 1.54
CA SER A 123 -11.47 9.87 1.80
C SER A 123 -10.21 10.00 2.67
N LEU A 124 -9.50 11.12 2.53
CA LEU A 124 -8.31 11.38 3.31
C LEU A 124 -8.61 11.42 4.82
N GLU A 125 -9.81 11.85 5.20
CA GLU A 125 -10.24 11.88 6.60
C GLU A 125 -10.25 10.49 7.24
N ASN A 126 -10.40 9.43 6.43
CA ASN A 126 -10.40 8.05 6.90
C ASN A 126 -9.02 7.39 6.81
N PHE A 127 -7.96 8.16 6.71
CA PHE A 127 -6.60 7.65 6.48
C PHE A 127 -6.18 6.63 7.54
N ASP A 128 -6.45 6.89 8.82
CA ASP A 128 -6.08 5.97 9.90
C ASP A 128 -6.68 4.58 9.69
N ASN A 129 -7.97 4.52 9.44
CA ASN A 129 -8.67 3.26 9.21
C ASN A 129 -8.18 2.58 7.92
N PHE A 130 -7.93 3.37 6.87
CA PHE A 130 -7.37 2.86 5.62
C PHE A 130 -6.04 2.14 5.87
N ILE A 131 -5.13 2.75 6.62
CA ILE A 131 -3.82 2.17 6.94
C ILE A 131 -3.97 0.89 7.77
N VAL A 132 -4.84 0.90 8.79
CA VAL A 132 -5.08 -0.28 9.63
C VAL A 132 -5.57 -1.46 8.79
N GLU A 133 -6.55 -1.23 7.94
CA GLU A 133 -7.13 -2.28 7.11
C GLU A 133 -6.18 -2.73 5.99
N ARG A 134 -5.42 -1.81 5.40
CA ARG A 134 -4.42 -2.18 4.41
C ARG A 134 -3.30 -3.01 5.03
N LYS A 135 -2.86 -2.65 6.22
CA LYS A 135 -1.83 -3.40 6.93
C LYS A 135 -2.23 -4.87 7.10
N LYS A 136 -3.49 -5.14 7.43
CA LYS A 136 -3.99 -6.52 7.55
C LYS A 136 -3.81 -7.30 6.25
N ILE A 137 -4.16 -6.68 5.11
CA ILE A 137 -4.02 -7.29 3.79
C ILE A 137 -2.56 -7.59 3.48
N LEU A 138 -1.67 -6.62 3.69
CA LEU A 138 -0.25 -6.74 3.36
C LEU A 138 0.47 -7.74 4.26
N VAL A 139 0.16 -7.74 5.55
CA VAL A 139 0.72 -8.71 6.50
C VAL A 139 0.34 -10.14 6.08
N GLU A 140 -0.93 -10.37 5.80
CA GLU A 140 -1.42 -11.69 5.37
C GLU A 140 -0.70 -12.15 4.11
N LYS A 141 -0.58 -11.28 3.12
CA LYS A 141 0.07 -11.61 1.86
C LYS A 141 1.55 -11.92 2.05
N LEU A 142 2.28 -11.11 2.82
CA LEU A 142 3.70 -11.36 3.08
C LEU A 142 3.93 -12.64 3.90
N LYS A 143 3.06 -12.93 4.85
CA LYS A 143 3.13 -14.21 5.58
C LYS A 143 3.05 -15.39 4.63
N ASN A 144 2.13 -15.36 3.69
CA ASN A 144 1.96 -16.43 2.72
C ASN A 144 3.16 -16.55 1.76
N ILE A 145 3.77 -15.43 1.40
CA ILE A 145 4.95 -15.41 0.51
C ILE A 145 6.20 -15.92 1.24
N LEU A 146 6.39 -15.51 2.51
CA LEU A 146 7.61 -15.80 3.26
C LEU A 146 7.60 -17.17 3.98
N ASN A 147 6.47 -17.85 3.97
CA ASN A 147 6.35 -19.19 4.57
C ASN A 147 6.36 -20.29 3.46
#